data_82e343e1e28c42b4a4f720d5ff5aabf3
#
_entry.id   82e343e1e28c42b4a4f720d5ff5aabf3
#
_cell.length_a   1.000
_cell.length_b   1.000
_cell.length_c   1.000
_cell.angle_alpha   90.00
_cell.angle_beta   90.00
_cell.angle_gamma   90.00
#
_symmetry.space_group_name_H-M   'P 1'
#
loop_
_entity.id
_entity.type
_entity.pdbx_description
1 polymer ?
#
loop_
_entity_poly.entity_id
_entity_poly.type
_entity_poly.pdbx_seq_one_letter_code
_entity_poly.pdbx_strand_id
1 'polypeptide(L)'
;MQDGQATSRVSQSIDRQVLARWMINNTELRRRHLSLFSDEEILLNLDIVGKFSFGQSNPTYLIRIRSSSCSTDNTDDRVQEFNAVLRKKPTSIAHPSAHALHREFQVLQALQKHNEHQHNNNNQHKQVPVPYPYAYCYDTNVLGSEFYIMQFVKGRIFTDSSMPGMTKNDRKLAFEDVMSVMANLHNVDIGDVGLSTFGKGGKYVQRQLNRLMSISRKQSELSNTPAPEIENLANQLLQYVGNCPNRISLLHGDFKIDNLVFHPTEPKVIAVLDWELSTVGDSLCDLANLSIMYLMSRSKKAAISGVKGLDLHLLGVPTRIELLNMYCRHRINTNSKTMITFDEIQKWSGFYLSFVAFKNAVIVQGVAQRAKIGVASSARADEVATALPIICRMTQSILDTEVKPILIRTNNNNNNNVTSRL
;
A
#
# COMPACT_ATOMS: atom_id res chain seq x y z
N MET A 1 -3.30 6.45 -22.47
CA MET A 1 -2.76 5.99 -21.17
C MET A 1 -3.56 6.71 -20.11
N GLN A 2 -4.08 5.97 -19.14
CA GLN A 2 -4.78 6.57 -18.00
C GLN A 2 -3.74 7.15 -17.03
N ASP A 3 -4.07 8.25 -16.35
CA ASP A 3 -3.14 9.10 -15.59
C ASP A 3 -2.21 8.38 -14.59
N GLY A 4 -2.61 7.26 -14.03
CA GLY A 4 -1.84 6.51 -13.03
C GLY A 4 -0.78 5.53 -13.58
N GLN A 5 -0.76 5.27 -14.90
CA GLN A 5 0.22 4.37 -15.54
C GLN A 5 1.16 5.10 -16.51
N ALA A 6 1.20 6.45 -16.43
CA ALA A 6 2.08 7.24 -17.26
C ALA A 6 3.56 7.02 -16.91
N THR A 7 4.41 6.89 -17.93
CA THR A 7 5.87 6.80 -17.77
C THR A 7 6.55 8.07 -18.24
N SER A 8 7.64 8.47 -17.57
CA SER A 8 8.51 9.57 -17.99
C SER A 8 9.76 9.04 -18.72
N ARG A 9 10.47 9.91 -19.46
CA ARG A 9 11.77 9.54 -20.04
C ARG A 9 12.75 9.14 -18.94
N VAL A 10 13.54 8.10 -19.19
CA VAL A 10 14.51 7.56 -18.24
C VAL A 10 15.67 8.52 -18.07
N SER A 11 15.89 9.04 -16.86
CA SER A 11 17.03 9.92 -16.54
C SER A 11 18.30 9.17 -16.10
N GLN A 12 18.17 7.87 -15.72
CA GLN A 12 19.29 6.96 -15.44
C GLN A 12 19.25 5.81 -16.41
N SER A 13 20.31 5.61 -17.18
CA SER A 13 20.40 4.52 -18.15
C SER A 13 20.55 3.18 -17.43
N ILE A 14 19.54 2.32 -17.53
CA ILE A 14 19.68 0.90 -17.25
C ILE A 14 20.39 0.27 -18.43
N ASP A 15 21.49 -0.45 -18.19
CA ASP A 15 22.17 -1.21 -19.24
C ASP A 15 21.27 -2.37 -19.68
N ARG A 16 20.67 -2.21 -20.88
CA ARG A 16 19.74 -3.20 -21.45
C ARG A 16 20.43 -4.52 -21.76
N GLN A 17 21.69 -4.48 -22.20
CA GLN A 17 22.43 -5.69 -22.56
C GLN A 17 22.79 -6.52 -21.33
N VAL A 18 23.20 -5.87 -20.25
CA VAL A 18 23.47 -6.53 -18.97
C VAL A 18 22.18 -7.13 -18.38
N LEU A 19 21.08 -6.38 -18.42
CA LEU A 19 19.79 -6.87 -17.96
C LEU A 19 19.31 -8.06 -18.78
N ALA A 20 19.39 -7.99 -20.12
CA ALA A 20 18.99 -9.07 -21.02
C ALA A 20 19.78 -10.37 -20.74
N ARG A 21 21.11 -10.28 -20.61
CA ARG A 21 21.97 -11.42 -20.25
C ARG A 21 21.58 -12.03 -18.90
N TRP A 22 21.30 -11.19 -17.90
CA TRP A 22 20.85 -11.68 -16.60
C TRP A 22 19.48 -12.39 -16.71
N MET A 23 18.54 -11.86 -17.49
CA MET A 23 17.22 -12.49 -17.72
C MET A 23 17.34 -13.85 -18.41
N ILE A 24 18.22 -13.98 -19.40
CA ILE A 24 18.51 -15.24 -20.11
C ILE A 24 19.13 -16.27 -19.15
N ASN A 25 20.07 -15.85 -18.32
CA ASN A 25 20.78 -16.73 -17.37
C ASN A 25 19.92 -17.10 -16.15
N ASN A 26 18.81 -16.39 -15.89
CA ASN A 26 17.85 -16.76 -14.85
C ASN A 26 16.97 -17.91 -15.33
N THR A 27 17.35 -19.14 -14.97
CA THR A 27 16.73 -20.38 -15.48
C THR A 27 15.21 -20.42 -15.28
N GLU A 28 14.71 -19.96 -14.11
CA GLU A 28 13.29 -19.99 -13.79
C GLU A 28 12.51 -18.96 -14.63
N LEU A 29 12.97 -17.71 -14.65
CA LEU A 29 12.39 -16.65 -15.47
C LEU A 29 12.40 -17.05 -16.96
N ARG A 30 13.55 -17.54 -17.45
CA ARG A 30 13.72 -17.96 -18.84
C ARG A 30 12.75 -19.07 -19.23
N ARG A 31 12.69 -20.14 -18.42
CA ARG A 31 11.85 -21.30 -18.71
C ARG A 31 10.34 -21.02 -18.58
N ARG A 32 9.93 -20.27 -17.55
CA ARG A 32 8.50 -20.08 -17.24
C ARG A 32 7.86 -18.93 -17.99
N HIS A 33 8.61 -17.87 -18.29
CA HIS A 33 8.01 -16.62 -18.75
C HIS A 33 8.60 -16.07 -20.05
N LEU A 34 9.79 -16.52 -20.44
CA LEU A 34 10.49 -16.08 -21.65
C LEU A 34 10.72 -17.22 -22.66
N SER A 35 10.08 -18.36 -22.48
CA SER A 35 10.26 -19.55 -23.34
C SER A 35 9.84 -19.31 -24.80
N LEU A 36 9.00 -18.34 -25.05
CA LEU A 36 8.51 -17.98 -26.39
C LEU A 36 9.48 -17.07 -27.18
N PHE A 37 10.54 -16.56 -26.54
CA PHE A 37 11.53 -15.69 -27.16
C PHE A 37 12.87 -16.42 -27.28
N SER A 38 13.59 -16.26 -28.38
CA SER A 38 14.99 -16.69 -28.46
C SER A 38 15.89 -15.82 -27.59
N ASP A 39 17.09 -16.30 -27.27
CA ASP A 39 18.07 -15.49 -26.51
C ASP A 39 18.50 -14.25 -27.32
N GLU A 40 18.59 -14.38 -28.65
CA GLU A 40 18.88 -13.29 -29.55
C GLU A 40 17.77 -12.23 -29.53
N GLU A 41 16.50 -12.63 -29.57
CA GLU A 41 15.37 -11.71 -29.45
C GLU A 41 15.37 -10.99 -28.11
N ILE A 42 15.68 -11.64 -26.99
CA ILE A 42 15.79 -11.01 -25.69
C ILE A 42 16.91 -9.96 -25.69
N LEU A 43 18.08 -10.31 -26.26
CA LEU A 43 19.23 -9.40 -26.34
C LEU A 43 18.99 -8.19 -27.23
N LEU A 44 18.30 -8.35 -28.36
CA LEU A 44 18.09 -7.29 -29.34
C LEU A 44 16.86 -6.43 -29.02
N ASN A 45 15.79 -7.04 -28.54
CA ASN A 45 14.46 -6.43 -28.46
C ASN A 45 14.02 -6.05 -27.03
N LEU A 46 14.86 -6.29 -26.00
CA LEU A 46 14.58 -5.77 -24.67
C LEU A 46 14.66 -4.25 -24.69
N ASP A 47 13.55 -3.59 -24.31
CA ASP A 47 13.44 -2.14 -24.21
C ASP A 47 13.02 -1.70 -22.80
N ILE A 48 13.58 -0.55 -22.37
CA ILE A 48 13.15 0.17 -21.19
C ILE A 48 12.18 1.26 -21.64
N VAL A 49 10.89 0.94 -21.65
CA VAL A 49 9.83 1.80 -22.21
C VAL A 49 9.75 3.13 -21.47
N GLY A 50 9.98 3.12 -20.16
CA GLY A 50 9.96 4.34 -19.36
C GLY A 50 10.01 4.07 -17.85
N LYS A 51 10.19 5.15 -17.09
CA LYS A 51 10.11 5.15 -15.62
C LYS A 51 8.71 5.60 -15.19
N PHE A 52 8.11 4.87 -14.26
CA PHE A 52 6.85 5.31 -13.65
C PHE A 52 7.07 6.56 -12.81
N SER A 53 6.14 7.51 -12.88
CA SER A 53 6.16 8.75 -12.09
C SER A 53 5.66 8.55 -10.66
N PHE A 54 4.94 7.44 -10.39
CA PHE A 54 4.44 7.03 -9.07
C PHE A 54 5.40 6.04 -8.41
N GLY A 55 5.42 5.99 -7.06
CA GLY A 55 6.32 5.13 -6.30
C GLY A 55 7.74 5.71 -6.21
N GLN A 56 7.91 6.86 -5.55
CA GLN A 56 9.19 7.58 -5.51
C GLN A 56 10.28 6.92 -4.67
N SER A 57 9.92 5.95 -3.81
CA SER A 57 10.88 5.31 -2.90
C SER A 57 11.87 4.41 -3.63
N ASN A 58 11.39 3.57 -4.55
CA ASN A 58 12.19 2.66 -5.36
C ASN A 58 11.95 2.94 -6.85
N PRO A 59 13.00 3.28 -7.64
CA PRO A 59 12.87 3.49 -9.08
C PRO A 59 12.21 2.29 -9.77
N THR A 60 11.13 2.53 -10.48
CA THR A 60 10.28 1.51 -11.09
C THR A 60 10.16 1.78 -12.58
N TYR A 61 10.42 0.77 -13.42
CA TYR A 61 10.52 0.88 -14.86
C TYR A 61 9.62 -0.14 -15.56
N LEU A 62 9.01 0.26 -16.68
CA LEU A 62 8.35 -0.65 -17.61
C LEU A 62 9.40 -1.20 -18.56
N ILE A 63 9.56 -2.51 -18.60
CA ILE A 63 10.40 -3.23 -19.56
C ILE A 63 9.53 -4.03 -20.52
N ARG A 64 10.01 -4.20 -21.76
CA ARG A 64 9.28 -4.87 -22.83
C ARG A 64 10.21 -5.66 -23.70
N ILE A 65 9.77 -6.87 -24.12
CA ILE A 65 10.40 -7.66 -25.19
C ILE A 65 9.32 -7.90 -26.25
N ARG A 66 9.68 -7.73 -27.53
CA ARG A 66 8.82 -8.06 -28.68
C ARG A 66 9.50 -9.08 -29.55
N SER A 67 8.74 -10.09 -30.04
CA SER A 67 9.29 -11.01 -31.02
C SER A 67 9.47 -10.30 -32.39
N SER A 68 10.51 -10.69 -33.11
CA SER A 68 10.80 -10.19 -34.46
C SER A 68 10.10 -11.02 -35.54
N SER A 69 9.38 -12.07 -35.21
CA SER A 69 8.83 -13.03 -36.17
C SER A 69 7.74 -12.38 -37.05
N CYS A 70 8.21 -11.97 -38.23
CA CYS A 70 7.37 -11.83 -39.42
C CYS A 70 7.25 -13.25 -40.02
N SER A 71 6.20 -14.00 -39.68
CA SER A 71 5.90 -15.22 -40.44
C SER A 71 5.38 -14.83 -41.79
N THR A 72 5.99 -15.33 -42.86
CA THR A 72 5.65 -15.07 -44.27
C THR A 72 4.33 -15.73 -44.70
N ASP A 73 3.59 -16.35 -43.80
CA ASP A 73 2.30 -17.00 -44.05
C ASP A 73 1.15 -16.19 -43.43
N ASN A 74 0.35 -15.65 -44.34
CA ASN A 74 -0.88 -14.87 -44.09
C ASN A 74 -1.91 -15.63 -43.25
N THR A 75 -1.84 -15.53 -41.92
CA THR A 75 -3.01 -15.61 -41.03
C THR A 75 -2.52 -15.38 -39.59
N ASP A 76 -2.92 -14.24 -38.99
CA ASP A 76 -2.75 -13.91 -37.55
C ASP A 76 -1.33 -13.52 -37.10
N ASP A 77 -0.77 -12.41 -37.61
CA ASP A 77 0.46 -11.78 -37.14
C ASP A 77 0.32 -11.25 -35.68
N ARG A 78 0.23 -12.13 -34.69
CA ARG A 78 0.30 -11.75 -33.29
C ARG A 78 1.76 -11.57 -32.89
N VAL A 79 2.24 -10.35 -32.91
CA VAL A 79 3.53 -10.00 -32.30
C VAL A 79 3.50 -10.44 -30.83
N GLN A 80 4.34 -11.40 -30.46
CA GLN A 80 4.45 -11.81 -29.07
C GLN A 80 5.12 -10.68 -28.29
N GLU A 81 4.52 -10.30 -27.15
CA GLU A 81 4.99 -9.21 -26.31
C GLU A 81 5.04 -9.64 -24.85
N PHE A 82 6.20 -9.49 -24.23
CA PHE A 82 6.37 -9.64 -22.78
C PHE A 82 6.55 -8.26 -22.17
N ASN A 83 5.58 -7.85 -21.33
CA ASN A 83 5.65 -6.61 -20.55
C ASN A 83 5.85 -6.95 -19.07
N ALA A 84 6.84 -6.32 -18.44
CA ALA A 84 7.12 -6.50 -17.03
C ALA A 84 7.54 -5.20 -16.36
N VAL A 85 7.48 -5.20 -15.04
CA VAL A 85 7.93 -4.08 -14.20
C VAL A 85 9.24 -4.47 -13.55
N LEU A 86 10.28 -3.66 -13.75
CA LEU A 86 11.53 -3.75 -13.03
C LEU A 86 11.52 -2.70 -11.90
N ARG A 87 11.65 -3.17 -10.65
CA ARG A 87 11.75 -2.31 -9.47
C ARG A 87 13.15 -2.44 -8.88
N LYS A 88 13.86 -1.33 -8.73
CA LYS A 88 15.27 -1.27 -8.38
C LYS A 88 15.48 -0.47 -7.09
N LYS A 89 16.42 -0.94 -6.25
CA LYS A 89 16.83 -0.18 -5.06
C LYS A 89 17.60 1.07 -5.49
N PRO A 90 17.37 2.25 -4.88
CA PRO A 90 18.14 3.44 -5.22
C PRO A 90 19.64 3.25 -4.89
N THR A 91 20.51 3.83 -5.71
CA THR A 91 21.97 3.75 -5.53
C THR A 91 22.46 4.63 -4.38
N SER A 92 21.75 5.74 -4.09
CA SER A 92 22.03 6.60 -2.94
C SER A 92 21.03 6.31 -1.82
N ILE A 93 21.48 5.73 -0.72
CA ILE A 93 20.62 5.35 0.40
C ILE A 93 20.84 6.33 1.55
N ALA A 94 19.81 7.13 1.87
CA ALA A 94 19.83 7.97 3.06
C ALA A 94 19.70 7.17 4.38
N HIS A 95 19.15 5.94 4.33
CA HIS A 95 19.00 5.07 5.50
C HIS A 95 18.96 3.57 5.12
N PRO A 96 19.77 2.68 5.73
CA PRO A 96 19.85 1.25 5.35
C PRO A 96 18.53 0.47 5.44
N SER A 97 17.60 0.88 6.32
CA SER A 97 16.31 0.19 6.49
C SER A 97 15.18 0.74 5.61
N ALA A 98 15.42 1.80 4.84
CA ALA A 98 14.37 2.53 4.12
C ALA A 98 13.97 1.89 2.78
N HIS A 99 14.63 0.85 2.30
CA HIS A 99 14.36 0.27 0.98
C HIS A 99 14.60 -1.25 0.99
N ALA A 100 13.85 -1.96 1.84
CA ALA A 100 13.96 -3.41 1.96
C ALA A 100 13.22 -4.12 0.80
N LEU A 101 13.73 -3.95 -0.43
CA LEU A 101 13.14 -4.45 -1.67
C LEU A 101 12.88 -5.96 -1.63
N HIS A 102 13.77 -6.73 -0.97
CA HIS A 102 13.60 -8.17 -0.77
C HIS A 102 12.35 -8.52 0.05
N ARG A 103 11.94 -7.66 1.02
CA ARG A 103 10.73 -7.88 1.82
C ARG A 103 9.46 -7.71 0.98
N GLU A 104 9.45 -6.73 0.09
CA GLU A 104 8.36 -6.51 -0.85
C GLU A 104 8.19 -7.74 -1.76
N PHE A 105 9.28 -8.23 -2.35
CA PHE A 105 9.27 -9.44 -3.18
C PHE A 105 8.83 -10.68 -2.38
N GLN A 106 9.28 -10.84 -1.14
CA GLN A 106 8.86 -11.94 -0.25
C GLN A 106 7.35 -11.96 -0.01
N VAL A 107 6.72 -10.80 0.18
CA VAL A 107 5.26 -10.70 0.33
C VAL A 107 4.55 -11.08 -0.96
N LEU A 108 5.01 -10.61 -2.12
CA LEU A 108 4.43 -11.00 -3.40
C LEU A 108 4.50 -12.51 -3.62
N GLN A 109 5.63 -13.16 -3.30
CA GLN A 109 5.76 -14.62 -3.38
C GLN A 109 4.81 -15.34 -2.41
N ALA A 110 4.68 -14.85 -1.19
CA ALA A 110 3.79 -15.42 -0.19
C ALA A 110 2.32 -15.33 -0.61
N LEU A 111 1.90 -14.18 -1.14
CA LEU A 111 0.54 -13.98 -1.64
C LEU A 111 0.27 -14.78 -2.92
N GLN A 112 1.25 -14.95 -3.79
CA GLN A 112 1.14 -15.84 -4.94
C GLN A 112 0.90 -17.29 -4.51
N LYS A 113 1.68 -17.79 -3.54
CA LYS A 113 1.49 -19.11 -2.94
C LYS A 113 0.09 -19.27 -2.32
N HIS A 114 -0.38 -18.24 -1.60
CA HIS A 114 -1.75 -18.21 -1.08
C HIS A 114 -2.79 -18.34 -2.20
N ASN A 115 -2.65 -17.55 -3.27
CA ASN A 115 -3.58 -17.55 -4.40
C ASN A 115 -3.62 -18.90 -5.12
N GLU A 116 -2.49 -19.56 -5.32
CA GLU A 116 -2.40 -20.91 -5.88
C GLU A 116 -3.14 -21.93 -5.00
N HIS A 117 -2.97 -21.85 -3.68
CA HIS A 117 -3.71 -22.70 -2.74
C HIS A 117 -5.23 -22.46 -2.82
N GLN A 118 -5.67 -21.18 -2.86
CA GLN A 118 -7.07 -20.85 -2.98
C GLN A 118 -7.66 -21.31 -4.34
N HIS A 119 -6.89 -21.19 -5.42
CA HIS A 119 -7.30 -21.66 -6.74
C HIS A 119 -7.54 -23.18 -6.74
N ASN A 120 -6.61 -23.95 -6.20
CA ASN A 120 -6.69 -25.42 -6.14
C ASN A 120 -7.87 -25.92 -5.28
N ASN A 121 -8.32 -25.11 -4.31
CA ASN A 121 -9.46 -25.40 -3.45
C ASN A 121 -10.80 -24.82 -3.95
N ASN A 122 -10.87 -24.31 -5.18
CA ASN A 122 -12.03 -23.62 -5.76
C ASN A 122 -12.54 -22.40 -4.96
N ASN A 123 -11.65 -21.75 -4.23
CA ASN A 123 -11.92 -20.57 -3.40
C ASN A 123 -11.37 -19.28 -4.04
N GLN A 124 -11.52 -19.11 -5.36
CA GLN A 124 -10.94 -17.97 -6.09
C GLN A 124 -11.38 -16.61 -5.50
N HIS A 125 -12.58 -16.54 -4.92
CA HIS A 125 -13.08 -15.33 -4.24
C HIS A 125 -12.29 -14.94 -2.98
N LYS A 126 -11.40 -15.82 -2.47
CA LYS A 126 -10.50 -15.55 -1.32
C LYS A 126 -9.08 -15.15 -1.74
N GLN A 127 -8.81 -15.02 -3.02
CA GLN A 127 -7.51 -14.60 -3.52
C GLN A 127 -7.25 -13.12 -3.19
N VAL A 128 -5.97 -12.78 -3.05
CA VAL A 128 -5.48 -11.39 -2.95
C VAL A 128 -4.79 -11.07 -4.27
N PRO A 129 -5.36 -10.23 -5.14
CA PRO A 129 -4.77 -9.95 -6.43
C PRO A 129 -3.46 -9.17 -6.27
N VAL A 130 -2.36 -9.75 -6.76
CA VAL A 130 -1.03 -9.14 -6.76
C VAL A 130 -0.32 -9.40 -8.08
N PRO A 131 0.61 -8.53 -8.51
CA PRO A 131 1.47 -8.82 -9.64
C PRO A 131 2.27 -10.10 -9.39
N TYR A 132 2.40 -10.96 -10.41
CA TYR A 132 3.24 -12.15 -10.30
C TYR A 132 4.71 -11.77 -10.14
N PRO A 133 5.42 -12.22 -9.07
CA PRO A 133 6.83 -11.95 -8.86
C PRO A 133 7.69 -12.90 -9.69
N TYR A 134 8.30 -12.40 -10.77
CA TYR A 134 9.04 -13.24 -11.70
C TYR A 134 10.40 -13.66 -11.17
N ALA A 135 11.24 -12.71 -10.80
CA ALA A 135 12.61 -13.00 -10.35
C ALA A 135 13.21 -11.84 -9.53
N TYR A 136 14.08 -12.20 -8.57
CA TYR A 136 14.85 -11.24 -7.76
C TYR A 136 16.34 -11.36 -8.07
N CYS A 137 17.03 -10.23 -8.21
CA CYS A 137 18.48 -10.15 -8.36
C CYS A 137 19.13 -9.55 -7.13
N TYR A 138 19.90 -10.36 -6.41
CA TYR A 138 20.70 -9.94 -5.26
C TYR A 138 22.07 -9.40 -5.67
N ASP A 139 22.55 -9.74 -6.88
CA ASP A 139 23.85 -9.32 -7.37
C ASP A 139 23.83 -7.85 -7.79
N THR A 140 24.48 -7.02 -6.98
CA THR A 140 24.57 -5.58 -7.23
C THR A 140 25.47 -5.24 -8.42
N ASN A 141 26.29 -6.16 -8.93
CA ASN A 141 27.13 -5.93 -10.10
C ASN A 141 26.34 -5.88 -11.42
N VAL A 142 25.10 -6.43 -11.43
CA VAL A 142 24.29 -6.47 -12.64
C VAL A 142 23.79 -5.06 -13.01
N LEU A 143 23.13 -4.35 -12.08
CA LEU A 143 22.59 -3.01 -12.35
C LEU A 143 23.03 -1.95 -11.32
N GLY A 144 24.08 -2.21 -10.55
CA GLY A 144 24.60 -1.30 -9.52
C GLY A 144 23.81 -1.32 -8.20
N SER A 145 22.72 -2.06 -8.12
CA SER A 145 21.94 -2.33 -6.89
C SER A 145 20.97 -3.48 -7.11
N GLU A 146 20.46 -4.07 -6.01
CA GLU A 146 19.42 -5.09 -6.05
C GLU A 146 18.18 -4.61 -6.81
N PHE A 147 17.51 -5.55 -7.50
CA PHE A 147 16.26 -5.31 -8.20
C PHE A 147 15.42 -6.59 -8.28
N TYR A 148 14.15 -6.43 -8.62
CA TYR A 148 13.30 -7.55 -9.01
C TYR A 148 12.45 -7.22 -10.24
N ILE A 149 11.97 -8.28 -10.88
CA ILE A 149 11.05 -8.20 -12.01
C ILE A 149 9.72 -8.82 -11.59
N MET A 150 8.61 -8.13 -11.91
CA MET A 150 7.26 -8.61 -11.67
C MET A 150 6.37 -8.35 -12.89
N GLN A 151 5.18 -8.96 -12.88
CA GLN A 151 4.16 -8.77 -13.90
C GLN A 151 3.75 -7.29 -14.02
N PHE A 152 3.66 -6.81 -15.25
CA PHE A 152 2.96 -5.56 -15.54
C PHE A 152 1.45 -5.82 -15.62
N VAL A 153 0.70 -5.33 -14.66
CA VAL A 153 -0.76 -5.44 -14.63
C VAL A 153 -1.37 -4.21 -15.29
N LYS A 154 -1.94 -4.39 -16.48
CA LYS A 154 -2.58 -3.32 -17.23
C LYS A 154 -4.00 -3.08 -16.71
N GLY A 155 -4.29 -1.87 -16.22
CA GLY A 155 -5.59 -1.50 -15.67
C GLY A 155 -5.70 -0.01 -15.40
N ARG A 156 -6.74 0.37 -14.62
CA ARG A 156 -6.99 1.76 -14.21
C ARG A 156 -6.45 1.98 -12.79
N ILE A 157 -5.72 3.07 -12.60
CA ILE A 157 -5.30 3.55 -11.28
C ILE A 157 -5.97 4.90 -11.04
N PHE A 158 -6.55 5.10 -9.85
CA PHE A 158 -7.23 6.33 -9.47
C PHE A 158 -6.46 7.05 -8.38
N THR A 159 -5.99 8.26 -8.65
CA THR A 159 -5.40 9.17 -7.66
C THR A 159 -6.45 10.02 -6.95
N ASP A 160 -7.67 10.04 -7.46
CA ASP A 160 -8.86 10.62 -6.84
C ASP A 160 -9.73 9.49 -6.29
N SER A 161 -9.87 9.43 -4.97
CA SER A 161 -10.63 8.37 -4.27
C SER A 161 -12.12 8.34 -4.63
N SER A 162 -12.65 9.38 -5.30
CA SER A 162 -14.00 9.35 -5.86
C SER A 162 -14.10 8.51 -7.14
N MET A 163 -12.99 7.99 -7.68
CA MET A 163 -12.90 7.16 -8.88
C MET A 163 -13.67 7.76 -10.07
N PRO A 164 -13.25 8.95 -10.58
CA PRO A 164 -13.92 9.63 -11.68
C PRO A 164 -13.97 8.73 -12.94
N GLY A 165 -15.06 8.87 -13.71
CA GLY A 165 -15.30 8.05 -14.90
C GLY A 165 -16.03 6.73 -14.63
N MET A 166 -16.18 6.29 -13.37
CA MET A 166 -17.08 5.20 -13.02
C MET A 166 -18.52 5.68 -12.88
N THR A 167 -19.50 4.82 -13.24
CA THR A 167 -20.91 5.07 -12.92
C THR A 167 -21.13 4.99 -11.39
N LYS A 168 -22.27 5.48 -10.91
CA LYS A 168 -22.67 5.36 -9.49
C LYS A 168 -22.67 3.89 -9.03
N ASN A 169 -23.21 3.01 -9.85
CA ASN A 169 -23.32 1.59 -9.53
C ASN A 169 -21.95 0.90 -9.56
N ASP A 170 -21.14 1.13 -10.59
CA ASP A 170 -19.79 0.55 -10.69
C ASP A 170 -18.92 1.00 -9.52
N ARG A 171 -19.06 2.25 -9.07
CA ARG A 171 -18.29 2.74 -7.91
C ARG A 171 -18.68 2.02 -6.61
N LYS A 172 -19.98 1.74 -6.40
CA LYS A 172 -20.42 0.92 -5.26
C LYS A 172 -19.83 -0.48 -5.31
N LEU A 173 -19.88 -1.13 -6.47
CA LEU A 173 -19.31 -2.47 -6.68
C LEU A 173 -17.79 -2.47 -6.51
N ALA A 174 -17.11 -1.42 -6.99
CA ALA A 174 -15.66 -1.28 -6.82
C ALA A 174 -15.26 -1.15 -5.34
N PHE A 175 -16.00 -0.38 -4.51
CA PHE A 175 -15.75 -0.31 -3.08
C PHE A 175 -16.05 -1.63 -2.36
N GLU A 176 -17.08 -2.36 -2.77
CA GLU A 176 -17.36 -3.69 -2.24
C GLU A 176 -16.21 -4.66 -2.54
N ASP A 177 -15.66 -4.63 -3.76
CA ASP A 177 -14.52 -5.46 -4.15
C ASP A 177 -13.23 -5.04 -3.42
N VAL A 178 -12.98 -3.74 -3.23
CA VAL A 178 -11.86 -3.21 -2.43
C VAL A 178 -11.91 -3.77 -1.00
N MET A 179 -13.10 -3.80 -0.38
CA MET A 179 -13.26 -4.34 0.97
C MET A 179 -13.10 -5.85 1.02
N SER A 180 -13.55 -6.56 -0.01
CA SER A 180 -13.32 -8.00 -0.18
C SER A 180 -11.81 -8.31 -0.25
N VAL A 181 -11.08 -7.61 -1.11
CA VAL A 181 -9.63 -7.77 -1.27
C VAL A 181 -8.88 -7.47 0.04
N MET A 182 -9.22 -6.40 0.75
CA MET A 182 -8.63 -6.07 2.06
C MET A 182 -8.93 -7.15 3.09
N ALA A 183 -10.16 -7.65 3.16
CA ALA A 183 -10.54 -8.71 4.08
C ALA A 183 -9.80 -10.02 3.78
N ASN A 184 -9.66 -10.38 2.50
CA ASN A 184 -8.89 -11.54 2.06
C ASN A 184 -7.42 -11.44 2.48
N LEU A 185 -6.79 -10.28 2.27
CA LEU A 185 -5.41 -10.01 2.73
C LEU A 185 -5.28 -10.26 4.24
N HIS A 186 -6.19 -9.73 5.04
CA HIS A 186 -6.15 -9.88 6.49
C HIS A 186 -6.50 -11.27 6.99
N ASN A 187 -7.06 -12.14 6.12
CA ASN A 187 -7.35 -13.54 6.41
C ASN A 187 -6.26 -14.50 5.95
N VAL A 188 -5.20 -14.02 5.30
CA VAL A 188 -4.04 -14.85 4.93
C VAL A 188 -3.42 -15.43 6.20
N ASP A 189 -3.28 -16.76 6.26
CA ASP A 189 -2.49 -17.38 7.33
C ASP A 189 -1.00 -17.13 7.06
N ILE A 190 -0.39 -16.33 7.92
CA ILE A 190 1.01 -15.91 7.78
C ILE A 190 2.00 -17.09 7.96
N GLY A 191 1.57 -18.16 8.66
CA GLY A 191 2.37 -19.38 8.82
C GLY A 191 2.41 -20.19 7.52
N ASP A 192 1.24 -20.43 6.94
CA ASP A 192 1.09 -21.26 5.73
C ASP A 192 1.83 -20.69 4.52
N VAL A 193 1.94 -19.35 4.47
CA VAL A 193 2.64 -18.67 3.38
C VAL A 193 4.11 -18.38 3.65
N GLY A 194 4.65 -18.81 4.81
CA GLY A 194 6.07 -18.65 5.16
C GLY A 194 6.45 -17.26 5.68
N LEU A 195 5.50 -16.50 6.24
CA LEU A 195 5.72 -15.15 6.77
C LEU A 195 5.75 -15.09 8.30
N SER A 196 5.91 -16.22 9.03
CA SER A 196 5.90 -16.28 10.50
C SER A 196 6.94 -15.35 11.15
N THR A 197 8.07 -15.13 10.49
CA THR A 197 9.16 -14.24 10.96
C THR A 197 9.17 -12.86 10.28
N PHE A 198 8.21 -12.58 9.41
CA PHE A 198 8.18 -11.36 8.60
C PHE A 198 8.00 -10.08 9.43
N GLY A 199 7.34 -10.19 10.57
CA GLY A 199 7.12 -9.08 11.51
C GLY A 199 7.03 -9.56 12.95
N LYS A 200 7.17 -8.63 13.89
CA LYS A 200 6.96 -8.93 15.32
C LYS A 200 5.46 -8.96 15.61
N GLY A 201 4.92 -10.11 15.97
CA GLY A 201 3.53 -10.24 16.41
C GLY A 201 3.24 -9.40 17.67
N GLY A 202 1.99 -8.96 17.82
CA GLY A 202 1.45 -8.26 18.99
C GLY A 202 1.98 -6.83 19.20
N LYS A 203 1.18 -6.03 19.91
CA LYS A 203 1.50 -4.63 20.30
C LYS A 203 2.02 -3.75 19.13
N TYR A 204 1.51 -4.00 17.92
CA TYR A 204 2.00 -3.30 16.71
C TYR A 204 1.87 -1.80 16.84
N VAL A 205 0.69 -1.27 17.19
CA VAL A 205 0.44 0.18 17.28
C VAL A 205 1.34 0.82 18.35
N GLN A 206 1.49 0.19 19.51
CA GLN A 206 2.37 0.71 20.57
C GLN A 206 3.82 0.81 20.12
N ARG A 207 4.35 -0.23 19.43
CA ARG A 207 5.72 -0.17 18.90
C ARG A 207 5.88 0.90 17.83
N GLN A 208 4.88 1.07 16.97
CA GLN A 208 4.92 2.12 15.94
C GLN A 208 4.83 3.52 16.54
N LEU A 209 3.99 3.77 17.55
CA LEU A 209 3.94 5.04 18.26
C LEU A 209 5.30 5.40 18.84
N ASN A 210 5.94 4.49 19.57
CA ASN A 210 7.27 4.72 20.16
C ASN A 210 8.33 4.99 19.09
N ARG A 211 8.31 4.23 17.98
CA ARG A 211 9.23 4.45 16.85
C ARG A 211 9.02 5.81 16.19
N LEU A 212 7.78 6.17 15.91
CA LEU A 212 7.43 7.44 15.26
C LEU A 212 7.77 8.64 16.15
N MET A 213 7.57 8.55 17.47
CA MET A 213 8.04 9.57 18.42
C MET A 213 9.55 9.76 18.35
N SER A 214 10.31 8.65 18.36
CA SER A 214 11.77 8.72 18.23
C SER A 214 12.21 9.37 16.92
N ILE A 215 11.53 9.05 15.80
CA ILE A 215 11.77 9.66 14.49
C ILE A 215 11.45 11.16 14.53
N SER A 216 10.30 11.55 15.07
CA SER A 216 9.88 12.94 15.18
C SER A 216 10.87 13.79 15.99
N ARG A 217 11.36 13.28 17.12
CA ARG A 217 12.38 13.95 17.93
C ARG A 217 13.68 14.18 17.15
N LYS A 218 14.20 13.15 16.45
CA LYS A 218 15.38 13.28 15.60
C LYS A 218 15.18 14.29 14.46
N GLN A 219 14.00 14.32 13.85
CA GLN A 219 13.66 15.29 12.80
C GLN A 219 13.65 16.71 13.35
N SER A 220 13.11 16.92 14.58
CA SER A 220 13.11 18.20 15.27
C SER A 220 14.54 18.67 15.60
N GLU A 221 15.39 17.80 16.11
CA GLU A 221 16.79 18.07 16.40
C GLU A 221 17.55 18.49 15.13
N LEU A 222 17.46 17.70 14.05
CA LEU A 222 18.18 17.94 12.79
C LEU A 222 17.77 19.25 12.10
N SER A 223 16.51 19.67 12.23
CA SER A 223 16.00 20.91 11.63
C SER A 223 16.02 22.10 12.59
N ASN A 224 16.38 21.89 13.84
CA ASN A 224 16.22 22.86 14.92
C ASN A 224 14.80 23.47 14.94
N THR A 225 13.79 22.60 14.82
CA THR A 225 12.36 22.98 14.76
C THR A 225 11.57 22.03 15.65
N PRO A 226 11.23 22.44 16.88
CA PRO A 226 10.38 21.66 17.77
C PRO A 226 9.01 21.37 17.17
N ALA A 227 8.44 20.22 17.50
CA ALA A 227 7.11 19.80 17.07
C ALA A 227 6.28 19.30 18.28
N PRO A 228 5.97 20.18 19.26
CA PRO A 228 5.28 19.80 20.49
C PRO A 228 3.88 19.24 20.24
N GLU A 229 3.21 19.65 19.16
CA GLU A 229 1.90 19.13 18.78
C GLU A 229 1.96 17.61 18.45
N ILE A 230 3.02 17.18 17.76
CA ILE A 230 3.24 15.76 17.44
C ILE A 230 3.47 14.97 18.73
N GLU A 231 4.30 15.48 19.64
CA GLU A 231 4.58 14.82 20.91
C GLU A 231 3.31 14.71 21.78
N ASN A 232 2.51 15.77 21.85
CA ASN A 232 1.22 15.76 22.55
C ASN A 232 0.25 14.73 21.98
N LEU A 233 0.10 14.65 20.66
CA LEU A 233 -0.73 13.65 19.98
C LEU A 233 -0.27 12.22 20.29
N ALA A 234 1.03 11.97 20.26
CA ALA A 234 1.59 10.66 20.59
C ALA A 234 1.29 10.25 22.03
N ASN A 235 1.47 11.16 22.99
CA ASN A 235 1.20 10.92 24.40
C ASN A 235 -0.29 10.62 24.64
N GLN A 236 -1.22 11.34 23.97
CA GLN A 236 -2.64 11.04 24.03
C GLN A 236 -2.94 9.65 23.46
N LEU A 237 -2.41 9.27 22.30
CA LEU A 237 -2.59 7.95 21.70
C LEU A 237 -2.05 6.81 22.59
N LEU A 238 -0.93 7.04 23.28
CA LEU A 238 -0.34 6.06 24.22
C LEU A 238 -1.23 5.76 25.41
N GLN A 239 -2.09 6.71 25.85
CA GLN A 239 -3.06 6.46 26.93
C GLN A 239 -4.11 5.41 26.55
N TYR A 240 -4.40 5.24 25.26
CA TYR A 240 -5.47 4.37 24.76
C TYR A 240 -4.97 3.04 24.22
N VAL A 241 -3.69 2.95 23.82
CA VAL A 241 -3.15 1.80 23.10
C VAL A 241 -3.19 0.50 23.89
N GLY A 242 -3.17 0.58 25.22
CA GLY A 242 -3.26 -0.62 26.09
C GLY A 242 -4.63 -1.32 26.04
N ASN A 243 -5.68 -0.60 25.63
CA ASN A 243 -7.05 -1.10 25.59
C ASN A 243 -7.51 -1.47 24.17
N CYS A 244 -6.72 -1.11 23.13
CA CYS A 244 -7.12 -1.43 21.76
C CYS A 244 -6.90 -2.92 21.45
N PRO A 245 -7.67 -3.48 20.52
CA PRO A 245 -7.46 -4.83 20.03
C PRO A 245 -6.02 -5.03 19.56
N ASN A 246 -5.49 -6.24 19.76
CA ASN A 246 -4.13 -6.60 19.38
C ASN A 246 -4.17 -7.82 18.45
N ARG A 247 -4.70 -7.61 17.25
CA ARG A 247 -4.81 -8.65 16.23
C ARG A 247 -3.50 -8.85 15.49
N ILE A 248 -3.35 -10.02 14.90
CA ILE A 248 -2.20 -10.39 14.09
C ILE A 248 -2.69 -10.76 12.70
N SER A 249 -2.39 -9.90 11.72
CA SER A 249 -2.69 -10.10 10.30
C SER A 249 -1.51 -9.63 9.46
N LEU A 250 -1.42 -10.11 8.22
CA LEU A 250 -0.57 -9.49 7.21
C LEU A 250 -1.17 -8.14 6.84
N LEU A 251 -0.40 -7.07 6.97
CA LEU A 251 -0.78 -5.72 6.60
C LEU A 251 -0.10 -5.30 5.29
N HIS A 252 -0.80 -4.54 4.48
CA HIS A 252 -0.20 -3.77 3.41
C HIS A 252 0.64 -2.60 3.96
N GLY A 253 0.14 -1.91 4.99
CA GLY A 253 0.79 -0.78 5.65
C GLY A 253 0.54 0.58 4.98
N ASP A 254 0.05 0.58 3.72
CA ASP A 254 -0.36 1.77 2.95
C ASP A 254 -1.54 1.45 2.00
N PHE A 255 -2.54 0.70 2.48
CA PHE A 255 -3.69 0.31 1.68
C PHE A 255 -4.59 1.53 1.37
N LYS A 256 -4.62 1.94 0.11
CA LYS A 256 -5.37 3.10 -0.39
C LYS A 256 -5.72 2.94 -1.87
N ILE A 257 -6.68 3.73 -2.38
CA ILE A 257 -7.22 3.58 -3.75
C ILE A 257 -6.15 3.71 -4.84
N ASP A 258 -5.17 4.60 -4.66
CA ASP A 258 -4.10 4.84 -5.64
C ASP A 258 -3.03 3.73 -5.68
N ASN A 259 -3.03 2.81 -4.71
CA ASN A 259 -2.23 1.59 -4.73
C ASN A 259 -2.98 0.37 -5.31
N LEU A 260 -4.19 0.57 -5.87
CA LEU A 260 -4.99 -0.48 -6.47
C LEU A 260 -5.07 -0.31 -7.99
N VAL A 261 -4.87 -1.42 -8.71
CA VAL A 261 -5.13 -1.49 -10.15
C VAL A 261 -6.52 -2.10 -10.35
N PHE A 262 -7.41 -1.34 -10.97
CA PHE A 262 -8.74 -1.79 -11.34
C PHE A 262 -8.75 -2.33 -12.76
N HIS A 263 -9.62 -3.29 -13.03
CA HIS A 263 -9.83 -3.82 -14.37
C HIS A 263 -10.15 -2.69 -15.37
N PRO A 264 -9.75 -2.79 -16.66
CA PRO A 264 -9.95 -1.72 -17.63
C PRO A 264 -11.41 -1.26 -17.78
N THR A 265 -12.38 -2.18 -17.64
CA THR A 265 -13.80 -1.91 -17.84
C THR A 265 -14.67 -2.28 -16.63
N GLU A 266 -14.32 -3.33 -15.89
CA GLU A 266 -15.10 -3.82 -14.75
C GLU A 266 -14.78 -3.07 -13.45
N PRO A 267 -15.71 -3.00 -12.47
CA PRO A 267 -15.49 -2.43 -11.15
C PRO A 267 -14.79 -3.42 -10.20
N LYS A 268 -13.63 -3.95 -10.62
CA LYS A 268 -12.90 -5.02 -9.92
C LYS A 268 -11.43 -4.66 -9.76
N VAL A 269 -10.87 -4.89 -8.59
CA VAL A 269 -9.44 -4.80 -8.30
C VAL A 269 -8.74 -6.03 -8.89
N ILE A 270 -7.72 -5.79 -9.69
CA ILE A 270 -6.93 -6.84 -10.35
C ILE A 270 -5.46 -6.88 -9.89
N ALA A 271 -5.01 -5.86 -9.14
CA ALA A 271 -3.75 -5.94 -8.40
C ALA A 271 -3.71 -4.92 -7.25
N VAL A 272 -3.03 -5.30 -6.17
CA VAL A 272 -2.60 -4.43 -5.09
C VAL A 272 -1.10 -4.20 -5.27
N LEU A 273 -0.67 -2.93 -5.30
CA LEU A 273 0.70 -2.50 -5.55
C LEU A 273 1.33 -1.88 -4.29
N ASP A 274 2.66 -1.72 -4.32
CA ASP A 274 3.46 -0.97 -3.34
C ASP A 274 3.48 -1.56 -1.93
N TRP A 275 4.05 -2.76 -1.83
CA TRP A 275 4.15 -3.57 -0.61
C TRP A 275 5.33 -3.19 0.30
N GLU A 276 6.01 -2.07 0.06
CA GLU A 276 7.23 -1.68 0.78
C GLU A 276 7.03 -1.45 2.28
N LEU A 277 5.80 -1.06 2.70
CA LEU A 277 5.45 -0.85 4.10
C LEU A 277 4.78 -2.06 4.74
N SER A 278 4.68 -3.19 4.02
CA SER A 278 4.00 -4.38 4.51
C SER A 278 4.70 -4.97 5.74
N THR A 279 3.87 -5.50 6.64
CA THR A 279 4.32 -6.06 7.93
C THR A 279 3.24 -6.94 8.54
N VAL A 280 3.52 -7.49 9.71
CA VAL A 280 2.53 -8.18 10.55
C VAL A 280 2.07 -7.23 11.66
N GLY A 281 0.75 -7.05 11.78
CA GLY A 281 0.16 -6.12 12.75
C GLY A 281 -1.36 -6.20 12.83
N ASP A 282 -1.99 -5.14 13.36
CA ASP A 282 -3.44 -5.08 13.51
C ASP A 282 -4.12 -4.61 12.21
N SER A 283 -5.03 -5.43 11.71
CA SER A 283 -5.75 -5.21 10.43
C SER A 283 -6.51 -3.89 10.36
N LEU A 284 -6.95 -3.34 11.49
CA LEU A 284 -7.65 -2.04 11.52
C LEU A 284 -6.74 -0.87 11.10
N CYS A 285 -5.42 -1.06 11.06
CA CYS A 285 -4.49 -0.04 10.54
C CYS A 285 -4.67 0.19 9.03
N ASP A 286 -4.85 -0.88 8.23
CA ASP A 286 -5.07 -0.73 6.79
C ASP A 286 -6.47 -0.16 6.50
N LEU A 287 -7.48 -0.59 7.26
CA LEU A 287 -8.83 -0.02 7.17
C LEU A 287 -8.86 1.48 7.52
N ALA A 288 -8.09 1.89 8.53
CA ALA A 288 -7.91 3.28 8.89
C ALA A 288 -7.13 4.06 7.82
N ASN A 289 -6.11 3.43 7.21
CA ASN A 289 -5.34 4.07 6.14
C ASN A 289 -6.23 4.39 4.93
N LEU A 290 -7.06 3.45 4.48
CA LEU A 290 -8.05 3.73 3.44
C LEU A 290 -9.05 4.81 3.87
N SER A 291 -9.46 4.81 5.16
CA SER A 291 -10.43 5.79 5.70
C SER A 291 -9.90 7.24 5.76
N ILE A 292 -8.60 7.46 5.58
CA ILE A 292 -8.01 8.82 5.46
C ILE A 292 -8.68 9.63 4.33
N MET A 293 -9.16 8.97 3.29
CA MET A 293 -9.82 9.65 2.17
C MET A 293 -11.04 10.50 2.62
N TYR A 294 -11.73 10.14 3.70
CA TYR A 294 -12.86 10.92 4.25
C TYR A 294 -12.42 12.20 4.97
N LEU A 295 -11.17 12.31 5.33
CA LEU A 295 -10.58 13.48 5.99
C LEU A 295 -9.98 14.48 5.01
N MET A 296 -9.69 14.04 3.78
CA MET A 296 -9.03 14.81 2.73
C MET A 296 -10.07 15.37 1.76
N SER A 297 -9.98 16.67 1.50
CA SER A 297 -10.81 17.33 0.47
C SER A 297 -10.32 16.96 -0.94
N ARG A 298 -11.22 17.01 -1.90
CA ARG A 298 -10.87 16.88 -3.32
C ARG A 298 -10.03 18.09 -3.74
N SER A 299 -8.89 17.84 -4.37
CA SER A 299 -8.00 18.88 -4.87
C SER A 299 -7.35 18.47 -6.19
N LYS A 300 -7.47 19.32 -7.21
CA LYS A 300 -6.77 19.14 -8.49
C LYS A 300 -5.26 19.35 -8.38
N LYS A 301 -4.81 20.03 -7.32
CA LYS A 301 -3.39 20.31 -7.07
C LYS A 301 -2.72 19.26 -6.24
N ALA A 302 -3.47 18.48 -5.46
CA ALA A 302 -2.93 17.40 -4.64
C ALA A 302 -2.58 16.18 -5.51
N ALA A 303 -1.49 15.49 -5.17
CA ALA A 303 -1.12 14.24 -5.82
C ALA A 303 -2.19 13.16 -5.61
N ILE A 304 -2.88 13.18 -4.46
CA ILE A 304 -3.97 12.28 -4.08
C ILE A 304 -5.12 13.13 -3.56
N SER A 305 -6.34 12.83 -4.02
CA SER A 305 -7.56 13.52 -3.60
C SER A 305 -8.46 12.61 -2.80
N GLY A 306 -9.02 13.14 -1.70
CA GLY A 306 -10.05 12.47 -0.90
C GLY A 306 -11.47 12.81 -1.33
N VAL A 307 -12.42 12.49 -0.45
CA VAL A 307 -13.86 12.62 -0.70
C VAL A 307 -14.58 13.57 0.28
N LYS A 308 -13.84 14.24 1.16
CA LYS A 308 -14.40 15.17 2.15
C LYS A 308 -15.16 16.30 1.46
N GLY A 309 -16.40 16.52 1.87
CA GLY A 309 -17.27 17.58 1.35
C GLY A 309 -17.99 17.24 0.04
N LEU A 310 -17.85 16.01 -0.48
CA LEU A 310 -18.62 15.52 -1.62
C LEU A 310 -19.95 14.89 -1.16
N ASP A 311 -20.95 14.93 -2.03
CA ASP A 311 -22.18 14.13 -1.85
C ASP A 311 -21.86 12.66 -2.18
N LEU A 312 -21.57 11.89 -1.14
CA LEU A 312 -21.15 10.49 -1.27
C LEU A 312 -22.28 9.62 -1.84
N HIS A 313 -23.53 9.90 -1.44
CA HIS A 313 -24.66 9.13 -1.92
C HIS A 313 -24.91 9.35 -3.41
N LEU A 314 -24.85 10.60 -3.87
CA LEU A 314 -24.99 10.94 -5.28
C LEU A 314 -23.90 10.25 -6.13
N LEU A 315 -22.67 10.25 -5.62
CA LEU A 315 -21.52 9.63 -6.29
C LEU A 315 -21.53 8.11 -6.22
N GLY A 316 -22.20 7.48 -5.25
CA GLY A 316 -22.11 6.05 -4.99
C GLY A 316 -20.82 5.65 -4.27
N VAL A 317 -20.19 6.59 -3.57
CA VAL A 317 -19.09 6.33 -2.61
C VAL A 317 -19.72 5.95 -1.28
N PRO A 318 -19.32 4.86 -0.62
CA PRO A 318 -19.84 4.52 0.70
C PRO A 318 -19.44 5.60 1.73
N THR A 319 -20.28 5.82 2.72
CA THR A 319 -19.88 6.54 3.94
C THR A 319 -18.82 5.74 4.69
N ARG A 320 -18.07 6.36 5.61
CA ARG A 320 -17.09 5.63 6.43
C ARG A 320 -17.75 4.47 7.20
N ILE A 321 -18.95 4.66 7.75
CA ILE A 321 -19.66 3.60 8.48
C ILE A 321 -20.04 2.44 7.56
N GLU A 322 -20.54 2.73 6.36
CA GLU A 322 -20.83 1.69 5.36
C GLU A 322 -19.57 0.93 4.96
N LEU A 323 -18.44 1.64 4.78
CA LEU A 323 -17.13 1.02 4.48
C LEU A 323 -16.69 0.04 5.59
N LEU A 324 -16.81 0.45 6.86
CA LEU A 324 -16.49 -0.40 8.02
C LEU A 324 -17.41 -1.65 8.04
N ASN A 325 -18.69 -1.48 7.71
CA ASN A 325 -19.65 -2.58 7.67
C ASN A 325 -19.36 -3.55 6.50
N MET A 326 -19.01 -3.05 5.31
CA MET A 326 -18.56 -3.87 4.18
C MET A 326 -17.36 -4.73 4.58
N TYR A 327 -16.34 -4.14 5.18
CA TYR A 327 -15.17 -4.87 5.68
C TYR A 327 -15.55 -5.96 6.69
N CYS A 328 -16.40 -5.65 7.67
CA CYS A 328 -16.86 -6.61 8.66
C CYS A 328 -17.55 -7.82 8.02
N ARG A 329 -18.47 -7.59 7.07
CA ARG A 329 -19.17 -8.67 6.35
C ARG A 329 -18.21 -9.62 5.63
N HIS A 330 -17.20 -9.07 4.94
CA HIS A 330 -16.20 -9.90 4.25
C HIS A 330 -15.28 -10.65 5.21
N ARG A 331 -14.99 -10.08 6.39
CA ARG A 331 -14.20 -10.76 7.42
C ARG A 331 -14.92 -11.96 8.07
N ILE A 332 -16.23 -11.85 8.30
CA ILE A 332 -17.04 -12.90 8.94
C ILE A 332 -17.18 -14.13 8.04
N ASN A 333 -17.31 -13.94 6.73
CA ASN A 333 -17.56 -15.03 5.77
C ASN A 333 -16.38 -15.99 5.57
N THR A 334 -15.29 -15.86 6.31
CA THR A 334 -14.03 -16.57 6.03
C THR A 334 -13.60 -17.59 7.07
N ASN A 335 -14.44 -18.04 8.01
CA ASN A 335 -14.06 -18.99 9.07
C ASN A 335 -12.77 -18.60 9.84
N SER A 336 -12.49 -17.31 9.94
CA SER A 336 -11.32 -16.78 10.64
C SER A 336 -11.37 -17.15 12.12
N LYS A 337 -10.28 -17.66 12.66
CA LYS A 337 -10.10 -17.94 14.11
C LYS A 337 -10.27 -16.70 14.99
N THR A 338 -10.26 -15.50 14.41
CA THR A 338 -10.43 -14.21 15.08
C THR A 338 -11.63 -13.49 14.49
N MET A 339 -12.82 -13.77 15.02
CA MET A 339 -14.02 -13.00 14.68
C MET A 339 -13.84 -11.54 15.11
N ILE A 340 -14.16 -10.61 14.22
CA ILE A 340 -14.25 -9.18 14.50
C ILE A 340 -15.70 -8.75 14.34
N THR A 341 -16.26 -8.11 15.36
CA THR A 341 -17.63 -7.60 15.29
C THR A 341 -17.65 -6.18 14.73
N PHE A 342 -18.78 -5.80 14.15
CA PHE A 342 -18.95 -4.42 13.65
C PHE A 342 -18.84 -3.39 14.79
N ASP A 343 -19.41 -3.69 15.96
CA ASP A 343 -19.34 -2.82 17.15
C ASP A 343 -17.90 -2.61 17.61
N GLU A 344 -17.07 -3.65 17.52
CA GLU A 344 -15.66 -3.54 17.86
C GLU A 344 -14.90 -2.70 16.84
N ILE A 345 -15.15 -2.90 15.54
CA ILE A 345 -14.56 -2.09 14.47
C ILE A 345 -14.98 -0.62 14.66
N GLN A 346 -16.26 -0.37 14.85
CA GLN A 346 -16.80 0.98 15.02
C GLN A 346 -16.22 1.66 16.26
N LYS A 347 -16.19 0.95 17.39
CA LYS A 347 -15.62 1.43 18.65
C LYS A 347 -14.18 1.92 18.51
N TRP A 348 -13.35 1.19 17.78
CA TRP A 348 -11.92 1.48 17.68
C TRP A 348 -11.51 2.23 16.40
N SER A 349 -12.42 2.41 15.44
CA SER A 349 -12.12 3.05 14.15
C SER A 349 -11.51 4.45 14.30
N GLY A 350 -12.01 5.27 15.23
CA GLY A 350 -11.47 6.59 15.51
C GLY A 350 -10.02 6.54 16.05
N PHE A 351 -9.73 5.58 16.93
CA PHE A 351 -8.37 5.41 17.46
C PHE A 351 -7.36 5.05 16.36
N TYR A 352 -7.68 4.05 15.50
CA TYR A 352 -6.79 3.66 14.41
C TYR A 352 -6.68 4.77 13.36
N LEU A 353 -7.76 5.51 13.10
CA LEU A 353 -7.73 6.65 12.19
C LEU A 353 -6.83 7.78 12.72
N SER A 354 -6.90 8.07 14.03
CA SER A 354 -6.00 9.03 14.70
C SER A 354 -4.54 8.57 14.65
N PHE A 355 -4.28 7.28 14.86
CA PHE A 355 -2.95 6.70 14.77
C PHE A 355 -2.36 6.85 13.35
N VAL A 356 -3.14 6.55 12.30
CA VAL A 356 -2.67 6.70 10.91
C VAL A 356 -2.49 8.17 10.55
N ALA A 357 -3.37 9.07 10.99
CA ALA A 357 -3.20 10.51 10.80
C ALA A 357 -1.93 11.03 11.50
N PHE A 358 -1.66 10.57 12.73
CA PHE A 358 -0.42 10.84 13.43
C PHE A 358 0.83 10.32 12.68
N LYS A 359 0.79 9.09 12.14
CA LYS A 359 1.85 8.55 11.28
C LYS A 359 2.13 9.50 10.11
N ASN A 360 1.09 9.98 9.45
CA ASN A 360 1.20 10.91 8.33
C ASN A 360 1.78 12.27 8.77
N ALA A 361 1.44 12.79 9.96
CA ALA A 361 2.05 13.99 10.51
C ALA A 361 3.56 13.85 10.67
N VAL A 362 4.04 12.73 11.21
CA VAL A 362 5.48 12.45 11.35
C VAL A 362 6.17 12.31 9.99
N ILE A 363 5.53 11.71 8.99
CA ILE A 363 6.05 11.63 7.62
C ILE A 363 6.20 13.03 7.02
N VAL A 364 5.15 13.86 7.13
CA VAL A 364 5.16 15.25 6.61
C VAL A 364 6.18 16.11 7.35
N GLN A 365 6.35 15.95 8.67
CA GLN A 365 7.43 16.58 9.42
C GLN A 365 8.81 16.24 8.82
N GLY A 366 9.04 14.98 8.45
CA GLY A 366 10.29 14.57 7.80
C GLY A 366 10.50 15.18 6.42
N VAL A 367 9.42 15.41 5.65
CA VAL A 367 9.49 16.15 4.38
C VAL A 367 9.86 17.60 4.64
N ALA A 368 9.20 18.26 5.59
CA ALA A 368 9.50 19.64 5.99
C ALA A 368 10.93 19.81 6.49
N GLN A 369 11.41 18.86 7.30
CA GLN A 369 12.80 18.86 7.79
C GLN A 369 13.80 18.80 6.63
N ARG A 370 13.61 17.87 5.66
CA ARG A 370 14.51 17.76 4.49
C ARG A 370 14.45 18.98 3.59
N ALA A 371 13.28 19.60 3.43
CA ALA A 371 13.14 20.85 2.68
C ALA A 371 13.96 21.98 3.36
N LYS A 372 13.82 22.13 4.69
CA LYS A 372 14.52 23.16 5.46
C LYS A 372 16.04 23.03 5.38
N ILE A 373 16.60 21.83 5.36
CA ILE A 373 18.05 21.60 5.28
C ILE A 373 18.55 21.41 3.84
N GLY A 374 17.69 21.66 2.81
CA GLY A 374 18.09 21.68 1.41
C GLY A 374 18.36 20.30 0.77
N VAL A 375 17.90 19.19 1.40
CA VAL A 375 18.10 17.81 0.88
C VAL A 375 16.78 17.13 0.48
N ALA A 376 15.74 17.91 0.21
CA ALA A 376 14.46 17.38 -0.21
C ALA A 376 14.54 16.78 -1.63
N SER A 377 14.04 15.55 -1.80
CA SER A 377 14.00 14.85 -3.09
C SER A 377 12.85 15.29 -4.00
N SER A 378 11.87 16.03 -3.47
CA SER A 378 10.67 16.47 -4.19
C SER A 378 10.65 17.98 -4.37
N ALA A 379 10.38 18.46 -5.60
CA ALA A 379 10.17 19.87 -5.89
C ALA A 379 8.95 20.48 -5.17
N ARG A 380 8.06 19.64 -4.59
CA ARG A 380 6.85 20.06 -3.84
C ARG A 380 7.00 19.92 -2.33
N ALA A 381 8.23 19.77 -1.82
CA ALA A 381 8.47 19.52 -0.42
C ALA A 381 7.95 20.66 0.49
N ASP A 382 8.11 21.92 0.07
CA ASP A 382 7.61 23.09 0.82
C ASP A 382 6.07 23.12 0.86
N GLU A 383 5.39 22.79 -0.23
CA GLU A 383 3.94 22.69 -0.28
C GLU A 383 3.43 21.58 0.67
N VAL A 384 4.09 20.42 0.65
CA VAL A 384 3.77 19.29 1.55
C VAL A 384 3.99 19.68 3.01
N ALA A 385 5.03 20.43 3.31
CA ALA A 385 5.34 20.89 4.67
C ALA A 385 4.20 21.74 5.28
N THR A 386 3.48 22.52 4.47
CA THR A 386 2.34 23.33 4.94
C THR A 386 1.16 22.51 5.45
N ALA A 387 1.09 21.22 5.11
CA ALA A 387 0.02 20.32 5.57
C ALA A 387 0.18 19.89 7.04
N LEU A 388 1.36 19.99 7.63
CA LEU A 388 1.64 19.50 8.98
C LEU A 388 0.67 20.04 10.05
N PRO A 389 0.46 21.36 10.20
CA PRO A 389 -0.48 21.88 11.19
C PRO A 389 -1.94 21.43 10.92
N ILE A 390 -2.30 21.24 9.67
CA ILE A 390 -3.64 20.77 9.28
C ILE A 390 -3.84 19.33 9.74
N ILE A 391 -2.87 18.47 9.51
CA ILE A 391 -2.91 17.05 9.91
C ILE A 391 -2.94 16.94 11.44
N CYS A 392 -2.15 17.73 12.17
CA CYS A 392 -2.15 17.74 13.63
C CYS A 392 -3.53 18.13 14.19
N ARG A 393 -4.13 19.24 13.69
CA ARG A 393 -5.48 19.64 14.11
C ARG A 393 -6.55 18.60 13.77
N MET A 394 -6.46 17.99 12.60
CA MET A 394 -7.36 16.91 12.18
C MET A 394 -7.24 15.70 13.11
N THR A 395 -6.03 15.29 13.45
CA THR A 395 -5.76 14.18 14.38
C THR A 395 -6.32 14.48 15.76
N GLN A 396 -6.10 15.71 16.28
CA GLN A 396 -6.65 16.14 17.56
C GLN A 396 -8.19 16.13 17.56
N SER A 397 -8.80 16.62 16.49
CA SER A 397 -10.27 16.59 16.36
C SER A 397 -10.84 15.17 16.44
N ILE A 398 -10.22 14.19 15.78
CA ILE A 398 -10.67 12.78 15.85
C ILE A 398 -10.49 12.24 17.27
N LEU A 399 -9.38 12.53 17.94
CA LEU A 399 -9.16 12.14 19.34
C LEU A 399 -10.25 12.67 20.24
N ASP A 400 -10.63 13.94 20.08
CA ASP A 400 -11.62 14.61 20.92
C ASP A 400 -13.05 14.11 20.66
N THR A 401 -13.40 13.86 19.40
CA THR A 401 -14.78 13.53 19.02
C THR A 401 -15.07 12.03 18.97
N GLU A 402 -14.10 11.19 18.64
CA GLU A 402 -14.34 9.77 18.41
C GLU A 402 -13.62 8.85 19.43
N VAL A 403 -12.51 9.28 20.04
CA VAL A 403 -11.72 8.43 20.93
C VAL A 403 -12.03 8.69 22.41
N LYS A 404 -11.94 9.94 22.86
CA LYS A 404 -12.21 10.30 24.26
C LYS A 404 -13.59 9.87 24.76
N PRO A 405 -14.70 10.04 23.99
CA PRO A 405 -16.02 9.62 24.43
C PRO A 405 -16.17 8.12 24.70
N ILE A 406 -15.37 7.28 24.03
CA ILE A 406 -15.40 5.83 24.22
C ILE A 406 -14.92 5.45 25.62
N LEU A 407 -13.85 6.08 26.10
CA LEU A 407 -13.28 5.77 27.41
C LEU A 407 -14.13 6.23 28.57
N ILE A 408 -14.78 7.40 28.44
CA ILE A 408 -15.70 7.91 29.46
C ILE A 408 -16.82 6.88 29.67
N ARG A 409 -17.38 6.33 28.59
CA ARG A 409 -18.42 5.29 28.67
C ARG A 409 -17.91 3.98 29.29
N THR A 410 -16.68 3.57 28.98
CA THR A 410 -16.10 2.32 29.48
C THR A 410 -15.81 2.40 30.99
N ASN A 411 -15.32 3.54 31.49
CA ASN A 411 -15.04 3.77 32.90
C ASN A 411 -16.34 3.85 33.74
N ASN A 412 -17.38 4.48 33.21
CA ASN A 412 -18.68 4.54 33.90
C ASN A 412 -19.34 3.16 34.02
N ASN A 413 -19.23 2.31 32.98
CA ASN A 413 -19.76 0.94 33.03
C ASN A 413 -18.98 0.05 34.02
N ASN A 414 -17.66 0.22 34.15
CA ASN A 414 -16.86 -0.52 35.13
C ASN A 414 -17.17 -0.08 36.57
N ASN A 415 -17.40 1.22 36.82
CA ASN A 415 -17.77 1.71 38.14
C ASN A 415 -19.18 1.23 38.56
N ASN A 416 -20.12 1.17 37.61
CA ASN A 416 -21.47 0.67 37.91
C ASN A 416 -21.52 -0.85 38.19
N ASN A 417 -20.60 -1.63 37.59
CA ASN A 417 -20.49 -3.07 37.86
C ASN A 417 -19.77 -3.39 39.19
N VAL A 418 -18.98 -2.47 39.73
CA VAL A 418 -18.34 -2.63 41.06
C VAL A 418 -19.33 -2.29 42.18
N THR A 419 -20.18 -1.28 41.98
CA THR A 419 -21.21 -0.87 42.93
C THR A 419 -22.41 -1.80 43.00
N SER A 420 -22.60 -2.68 41.97
CA SER A 420 -23.69 -3.69 41.98
C SER A 420 -23.25 -5.05 42.58
N ARG A 421 -22.01 -5.19 43.04
CA ARG A 421 -21.44 -6.39 43.68
C ARG A 421 -21.06 -6.19 45.15
N LEU A 422 -21.38 -5.05 45.71
CA LEU A 422 -21.38 -4.74 47.14
C LEU A 422 -22.83 -4.65 47.65
#